data_0d495d0622a0b7c8f4c52cde8d7879c6
#
_entry.id   0d495d0622a0b7c8f4c52cde8d7879c6
#
_cell.length_a   1.000
_cell.length_b   1.000
_cell.length_c   1.000
_cell.angle_alpha   90.00
_cell.angle_beta   90.00
_cell.angle_gamma   90.00
#
_symmetry.space_group_name_H-M   'P 1'
#
loop_
_entity.id
_entity.type
_entity.pdbx_description
1 polymer ?
#
loop_
_entity_poly.entity_id
_entity_poly.type
_entity_poly.pdbx_seq_one_letter_code
_entity_poly.pdbx_strand_id
1 'polypeptide(L)'
;IGRVGSGKTTLQKLMLGLYAPTSGAVYIDGVDLRQLDPADLRRNIGYVGQDTLLFYGSLRDNIAIGAPYADDRTIIEAAEMGGIAEFVNRHPQGFDMLVGERGESMSGGQRQGVAIARAVLLDPPILLLDEPTSSMDFSSEEQLKARLRRFTEHKTMVIVTHRLSLLDLSQRIIVVDAGQVVADGPRDKIVADLQSGKVGRAAS
;
A
#
# COMPACT_ATOMS: atom_id res chain seq x y z
N ILE A 1 -8.69 -2.80 -9.42
CA ILE A 1 -10.00 -2.34 -8.90
C ILE A 1 -11.03 -3.46 -8.97
N GLY A 2 -12.20 -3.31 -8.30
CA GLY A 2 -13.27 -4.31 -8.31
C GLY A 2 -14.14 -4.21 -7.05
N ARG A 3 -15.27 -4.93 -7.02
CA ARG A 3 -16.23 -4.92 -5.89
C ARG A 3 -15.59 -5.47 -4.60
N VAL A 4 -16.20 -5.18 -3.46
CA VAL A 4 -15.83 -5.81 -2.18
C VAL A 4 -16.01 -7.33 -2.31
N GLY A 5 -15.04 -8.10 -1.83
CA GLY A 5 -15.06 -9.56 -1.92
C GLY A 5 -14.65 -10.16 -3.28
N SER A 6 -14.24 -9.35 -4.27
CA SER A 6 -13.82 -9.86 -5.59
C SER A 6 -12.44 -10.55 -5.62
N GLY A 7 -11.70 -10.60 -4.50
CA GLY A 7 -10.42 -11.30 -4.40
C GLY A 7 -9.17 -10.43 -4.51
N LYS A 8 -9.29 -9.10 -4.56
CA LYS A 8 -8.14 -8.17 -4.71
C LYS A 8 -7.07 -8.32 -3.62
N THR A 9 -7.47 -8.32 -2.36
CA THR A 9 -6.58 -8.54 -1.22
C THR A 9 -5.96 -9.94 -1.25
N THR A 10 -6.69 -10.95 -1.76
CA THR A 10 -6.14 -12.30 -1.96
C THR A 10 -5.01 -12.29 -3.00
N LEU A 11 -5.17 -11.54 -4.10
CA LEU A 11 -4.10 -11.37 -5.09
C LEU A 11 -2.84 -10.74 -4.47
N GLN A 12 -3.00 -9.71 -3.64
CA GLN A 12 -1.86 -9.12 -2.93
C GLN A 12 -1.19 -10.11 -1.98
N LYS A 13 -1.96 -10.93 -1.26
CA LYS A 13 -1.41 -11.98 -0.38
C LYS A 13 -0.66 -13.06 -1.14
N LEU A 14 -1.08 -13.38 -2.37
CA LEU A 14 -0.33 -14.26 -3.28
C LEU A 14 0.98 -13.61 -3.72
N MET A 15 0.97 -12.31 -4.09
CA MET A 15 2.18 -11.56 -4.45
C MET A 15 3.18 -11.45 -3.30
N LEU A 16 2.72 -11.40 -2.05
CA LEU A 16 3.53 -11.38 -0.84
C LEU A 16 4.05 -12.77 -0.43
N GLY A 17 3.68 -13.84 -1.15
CA GLY A 17 4.00 -15.20 -0.77
C GLY A 17 3.36 -15.65 0.54
N LEU A 18 2.29 -14.97 1.01
CA LEU A 18 1.53 -15.35 2.20
C LEU A 18 0.57 -16.51 1.91
N TYR A 19 0.15 -16.65 0.66
CA TYR A 19 -0.66 -17.76 0.16
C TYR A 19 0.04 -18.41 -1.02
N ALA A 20 -0.05 -19.73 -1.13
CA ALA A 20 0.39 -20.46 -2.31
C ALA A 20 -0.80 -20.60 -3.29
N PRO A 21 -0.60 -20.39 -4.60
CA PRO A 21 -1.63 -20.66 -5.58
C PRO A 21 -1.90 -22.18 -5.66
N THR A 22 -3.17 -22.60 -5.79
CA THR A 22 -3.57 -24.00 -5.98
C THR A 22 -3.15 -24.53 -7.35
N SER A 23 -3.06 -23.65 -8.34
CA SER A 23 -2.56 -23.95 -9.69
C SER A 23 -1.88 -22.72 -10.26
N GLY A 24 -0.98 -22.91 -11.23
CA GLY A 24 -0.17 -21.84 -11.78
C GLY A 24 0.98 -21.41 -10.87
N ALA A 25 1.51 -20.22 -11.09
CA ALA A 25 2.61 -19.65 -10.33
C ALA A 25 2.55 -18.11 -10.33
N VAL A 26 3.20 -17.49 -9.35
CA VAL A 26 3.44 -16.05 -9.30
C VAL A 26 4.92 -15.83 -9.58
N TYR A 27 5.23 -14.90 -10.48
CA TYR A 27 6.61 -14.58 -10.87
C TYR A 27 6.93 -13.12 -10.52
N ILE A 28 8.14 -12.90 -10.02
CA ILE A 28 8.75 -11.57 -9.90
C ILE A 28 10.04 -11.60 -10.71
N ASP A 29 10.17 -10.69 -11.67
CA ASP A 29 11.30 -10.61 -12.61
C ASP A 29 11.65 -11.97 -13.26
N GLY A 30 10.60 -12.75 -13.60
CA GLY A 30 10.73 -14.05 -14.23
C GLY A 30 11.09 -15.21 -13.28
N VAL A 31 11.26 -14.96 -11.98
CA VAL A 31 11.55 -15.99 -10.96
C VAL A 31 10.26 -16.37 -10.24
N ASP A 32 9.97 -17.66 -10.16
CA ASP A 32 8.82 -18.18 -9.39
C ASP A 32 9.02 -17.88 -7.89
N LEU A 33 7.99 -17.29 -7.24
CA LEU A 33 8.05 -16.94 -5.82
C LEU A 33 8.44 -18.11 -4.91
N ARG A 34 8.12 -19.34 -5.31
CA ARG A 34 8.49 -20.56 -4.55
C ARG A 34 10.00 -20.82 -4.49
N GLN A 35 10.77 -20.17 -5.38
CA GLN A 35 12.22 -20.27 -5.45
C GLN A 35 12.93 -19.16 -4.69
N LEU A 36 12.19 -18.13 -4.23
CA LEU A 36 12.72 -16.99 -3.50
C LEU A 36 12.70 -17.26 -1.99
N ASP A 37 13.72 -16.77 -1.29
CA ASP A 37 13.68 -16.71 0.17
C ASP A 37 12.53 -15.77 0.62
N PRO A 38 11.62 -16.22 1.49
CA PRO A 38 10.51 -15.39 1.94
C PRO A 38 10.93 -14.11 2.67
N ALA A 39 12.10 -14.09 3.32
CA ALA A 39 12.60 -12.89 3.98
C ALA A 39 13.11 -11.88 2.96
N ASP A 40 13.83 -12.34 1.94
CA ASP A 40 14.31 -11.48 0.86
C ASP A 40 13.14 -10.94 0.04
N LEU A 41 12.13 -11.77 -0.27
CA LEU A 41 10.91 -11.32 -0.93
C LEU A 41 10.25 -10.15 -0.17
N ARG A 42 10.05 -10.30 1.14
CA ARG A 42 9.36 -9.30 1.96
C ARG A 42 10.18 -8.04 2.22
N ARG A 43 11.51 -8.12 2.16
CA ARG A 43 12.37 -6.92 2.23
C ARG A 43 12.26 -6.06 0.97
N ASN A 44 11.98 -6.68 -0.17
CA ASN A 44 11.86 -6.00 -1.46
C ASN A 44 10.44 -5.57 -1.79
N ILE A 45 9.46 -5.83 -0.90
CA ILE A 45 8.07 -5.43 -1.09
C ILE A 45 7.62 -4.60 0.12
N GLY A 46 7.36 -3.32 -0.10
CA GLY A 46 6.63 -2.48 0.84
C GLY A 46 5.13 -2.79 0.76
N TYR A 47 4.51 -3.10 1.89
CA TYR A 47 3.08 -3.43 1.92
C TYR A 47 2.30 -2.56 2.90
N VAL A 48 1.22 -1.97 2.42
CA VAL A 48 0.20 -1.29 3.23
C VAL A 48 -1.10 -2.07 3.08
N GLY A 49 -1.54 -2.73 4.14
CA GLY A 49 -2.81 -3.44 4.19
C GLY A 49 -3.99 -2.52 4.49
N GLN A 50 -5.20 -3.01 4.27
CA GLN A 50 -6.44 -2.29 4.54
C GLN A 50 -6.57 -1.94 6.04
N ASP A 51 -6.23 -2.88 6.92
CA ASP A 51 -6.23 -2.68 8.37
C ASP A 51 -4.82 -2.35 8.86
N THR A 52 -4.64 -1.14 9.37
CA THR A 52 -3.37 -0.71 9.94
C THR A 52 -3.30 -1.07 11.41
N LEU A 53 -2.47 -2.04 11.75
CA LEU A 53 -2.17 -2.39 13.14
C LEU A 53 -0.88 -1.70 13.60
N LEU A 54 -0.98 -0.96 14.70
CA LEU A 54 0.17 -0.45 15.44
C LEU A 54 0.35 -1.27 16.71
N PHE A 55 1.61 -1.44 17.08
CA PHE A 55 1.98 -2.18 18.29
C PHE A 55 2.19 -1.19 19.44
N TYR A 56 1.94 -1.65 20.66
CA TYR A 56 2.31 -0.88 21.82
C TYR A 56 3.82 -0.59 21.82
N GLY A 57 4.18 0.66 21.95
CA GLY A 57 5.57 1.13 21.89
C GLY A 57 5.66 2.55 21.36
N SER A 58 6.87 3.00 21.05
CA SER A 58 7.08 4.32 20.47
C SER A 58 6.64 4.37 19.00
N LEU A 59 6.44 5.58 18.49
CA LEU A 59 6.20 5.78 17.06
C LEU A 59 7.40 5.32 16.23
N ARG A 60 8.62 5.57 16.70
CA ARG A 60 9.87 5.08 16.13
C ARG A 60 9.84 3.56 15.96
N ASP A 61 9.55 2.82 17.02
CA ASP A 61 9.51 1.35 16.98
C ASP A 61 8.47 0.85 15.98
N ASN A 62 7.35 1.54 15.90
CA ASN A 62 6.29 1.21 14.95
C ASN A 62 6.69 1.44 13.50
N ILE A 63 7.42 2.50 13.18
CA ILE A 63 7.93 2.73 11.82
C ILE A 63 9.02 1.72 11.50
N ALA A 64 9.96 1.50 12.43
CA ALA A 64 11.17 0.70 12.24
C ALA A 64 10.98 -0.80 12.53
N ILE A 65 9.76 -1.29 12.72
CA ILE A 65 9.50 -2.68 13.15
C ILE A 65 10.12 -3.75 12.24
N GLY A 66 10.20 -3.48 10.93
CA GLY A 66 10.87 -4.35 9.95
C GLY A 66 12.36 -4.07 9.76
N ALA A 67 12.87 -2.98 10.38
CA ALA A 67 14.26 -2.53 10.24
C ALA A 67 14.71 -1.82 11.52
N PRO A 68 14.89 -2.55 12.64
CA PRO A 68 15.17 -1.94 13.96
C PRO A 68 16.49 -1.18 14.04
N TYR A 69 17.35 -1.32 13.04
CA TYR A 69 18.63 -0.61 12.93
C TYR A 69 18.60 0.57 11.97
N ALA A 70 17.41 0.98 11.47
CA ALA A 70 17.26 2.15 10.63
C ALA A 70 17.72 3.40 11.40
N ASP A 71 18.50 4.24 10.73
CA ASP A 71 18.98 5.49 11.31
C ASP A 71 17.86 6.55 11.37
N ASP A 72 18.10 7.62 12.12
CA ASP A 72 17.14 8.70 12.32
C ASP A 72 16.73 9.36 11.02
N ARG A 73 17.68 9.53 10.10
CA ARG A 73 17.42 10.15 8.81
C ARG A 73 16.42 9.32 7.99
N THR A 74 16.64 8.03 7.89
CA THR A 74 15.77 7.10 7.17
C THR A 74 14.36 7.08 7.78
N ILE A 75 14.24 7.12 9.12
CA ILE A 75 12.95 7.18 9.82
C ILE A 75 12.22 8.50 9.53
N ILE A 76 12.94 9.63 9.53
CA ILE A 76 12.36 10.95 9.23
C ILE A 76 11.86 11.00 7.78
N GLU A 77 12.68 10.57 6.82
CA GLU A 77 12.31 10.52 5.40
C GLU A 77 11.07 9.61 5.16
N ALA A 78 10.99 8.48 5.85
CA ALA A 78 9.83 7.60 5.81
C ALA A 78 8.59 8.28 6.43
N ALA A 79 8.72 9.00 7.54
CA ALA A 79 7.63 9.74 8.17
C ALA A 79 7.12 10.90 7.29
N GLU A 80 8.01 11.58 6.58
CA GLU A 80 7.66 12.59 5.57
C GLU A 80 6.86 11.96 4.43
N MET A 81 7.30 10.79 3.95
CA MET A 81 6.60 10.05 2.92
C MET A 81 5.20 9.63 3.39
N GLY A 82 5.07 9.15 4.63
CA GLY A 82 3.79 8.81 5.27
C GLY A 82 2.90 10.03 5.58
N GLY A 83 3.45 11.26 5.52
CA GLY A 83 2.71 12.49 5.82
C GLY A 83 2.46 12.74 7.30
N ILE A 84 3.24 12.13 8.16
CA ILE A 84 3.11 12.26 9.62
C ILE A 84 4.20 13.14 10.26
N ALA A 85 5.19 13.60 9.49
CA ALA A 85 6.31 14.39 10.02
C ALA A 85 5.85 15.66 10.76
N GLU A 86 4.86 16.38 10.22
CA GLU A 86 4.34 17.58 10.87
C GLU A 86 3.66 17.26 12.22
N PHE A 87 2.91 16.16 12.28
CA PHE A 87 2.30 15.68 13.53
C PHE A 87 3.37 15.32 14.56
N VAL A 88 4.40 14.59 14.13
CA VAL A 88 5.53 14.20 15.01
C VAL A 88 6.29 15.42 15.53
N ASN A 89 6.58 16.39 14.66
CA ASN A 89 7.32 17.60 15.02
C ASN A 89 6.56 18.51 16.02
N ARG A 90 5.24 18.42 16.07
CA ARG A 90 4.40 19.15 17.04
C ARG A 90 4.30 18.45 18.39
N HIS A 91 4.62 17.15 18.45
CA HIS A 91 4.51 16.39 19.69
C HIS A 91 5.76 16.59 20.57
N PRO A 92 5.62 16.86 21.89
CA PRO A 92 6.77 17.12 22.76
C PRO A 92 7.82 16.00 22.80
N GLN A 93 7.39 14.76 22.63
CA GLN A 93 8.27 13.58 22.62
C GLN A 93 8.69 13.17 21.19
N GLY A 94 8.24 13.85 20.14
CA GLY A 94 8.59 13.53 18.77
C GLY A 94 8.35 12.06 18.44
N PHE A 95 9.35 11.39 17.89
CA PHE A 95 9.29 9.96 17.53
C PHE A 95 9.24 9.02 18.75
N ASP A 96 9.58 9.47 19.94
CA ASP A 96 9.53 8.67 21.17
C ASP A 96 8.13 8.66 21.81
N MET A 97 7.16 9.38 21.22
CA MET A 97 5.77 9.34 21.66
C MET A 97 5.21 7.92 21.67
N LEU A 98 4.47 7.56 22.71
CA LEU A 98 3.79 6.28 22.79
C LEU A 98 2.51 6.29 21.94
N VAL A 99 2.36 5.30 21.08
CA VAL A 99 1.18 5.18 20.19
C VAL A 99 0.00 4.46 20.86
N GLY A 100 0.17 3.92 22.06
CA GLY A 100 -0.87 3.17 22.77
C GLY A 100 -1.18 1.81 22.14
N GLU A 101 -2.14 1.10 22.73
CA GLU A 101 -2.61 -0.16 22.18
C GLU A 101 -3.33 0.11 20.86
N ARG A 102 -2.94 -0.62 19.80
CA ARG A 102 -3.49 -0.48 18.44
C ARG A 102 -3.48 0.95 17.88
N GLY A 103 -2.67 1.84 18.45
CA GLY A 103 -2.58 3.23 18.02
C GLY A 103 -3.78 4.10 18.42
N GLU A 104 -4.40 3.83 19.58
CA GLU A 104 -5.59 4.55 20.05
C GLU A 104 -5.35 6.07 20.22
N SER A 105 -4.11 6.49 20.47
CA SER A 105 -3.74 7.90 20.57
C SER A 105 -3.70 8.64 19.23
N MET A 106 -3.88 7.92 18.10
CA MET A 106 -3.71 8.46 16.75
C MET A 106 -5.01 8.45 15.95
N SER A 107 -5.20 9.46 15.10
CA SER A 107 -6.29 9.43 14.11
C SER A 107 -6.12 8.30 13.08
N GLY A 108 -7.20 7.93 12.37
CA GLY A 108 -7.13 6.94 11.29
C GLY A 108 -6.11 7.30 10.20
N GLY A 109 -6.08 8.57 9.78
CA GLY A 109 -5.11 9.07 8.80
C GLY A 109 -3.67 9.01 9.30
N GLN A 110 -3.43 9.33 10.59
CA GLN A 110 -2.10 9.21 11.20
C GLN A 110 -1.64 7.76 11.26
N ARG A 111 -2.51 6.82 11.69
CA ARG A 111 -2.17 5.39 11.67
C ARG A 111 -1.83 4.92 10.27
N GLN A 112 -2.60 5.35 9.27
CA GLN A 112 -2.34 5.02 7.86
C GLN A 112 -1.01 5.61 7.38
N GLY A 113 -0.67 6.84 7.79
CA GLY A 113 0.63 7.45 7.54
C GLY A 113 1.79 6.65 8.13
N VAL A 114 1.64 6.09 9.34
CA VAL A 114 2.64 5.19 9.95
C VAL A 114 2.79 3.90 9.12
N ALA A 115 1.69 3.31 8.64
CA ALA A 115 1.75 2.12 7.79
C ALA A 115 2.48 2.39 6.47
N ILE A 116 2.26 3.56 5.87
CA ILE A 116 2.98 3.98 4.67
C ILE A 116 4.46 4.20 4.97
N ALA A 117 4.80 4.92 6.06
CA ALA A 117 6.18 5.13 6.49
C ALA A 117 6.91 3.79 6.69
N ARG A 118 6.28 2.83 7.37
CA ARG A 118 6.79 1.46 7.53
C ARG A 118 7.04 0.76 6.21
N ALA A 119 6.12 0.88 5.26
CA ALA A 119 6.22 0.20 3.96
C ALA A 119 7.33 0.76 3.08
N VAL A 120 7.68 2.04 3.21
CA VAL A 120 8.70 2.69 2.39
C VAL A 120 10.08 2.78 3.05
N LEU A 121 10.19 2.44 4.33
CA LEU A 121 11.38 2.62 5.16
C LEU A 121 12.66 2.03 4.54
N LEU A 122 12.56 0.85 3.92
CA LEU A 122 13.68 0.14 3.29
C LEU A 122 13.82 0.45 1.80
N ASP A 123 13.17 1.50 1.31
CA ASP A 123 13.18 1.91 -0.10
C ASP A 123 12.88 0.75 -1.09
N PRO A 124 11.82 -0.05 -0.87
CA PRO A 124 11.57 -1.26 -1.64
C PRO A 124 11.31 -0.96 -3.12
N PRO A 125 11.75 -1.82 -4.05
CA PRO A 125 11.48 -1.68 -5.49
C PRO A 125 10.03 -1.97 -5.87
N ILE A 126 9.28 -2.65 -5.01
CA ILE A 126 7.85 -2.97 -5.21
C ILE A 126 7.04 -2.42 -4.05
N LEU A 127 5.94 -1.72 -4.36
CA LEU A 127 5.02 -1.18 -3.37
C LEU A 127 3.60 -1.73 -3.63
N LEU A 128 3.04 -2.45 -2.65
CA LEU A 128 1.67 -2.96 -2.69
C LEU A 128 0.82 -2.17 -1.69
N LEU A 129 -0.21 -1.50 -2.17
CA LEU A 129 -1.09 -0.65 -1.36
C LEU A 129 -2.53 -1.16 -1.44
N ASP A 130 -3.15 -1.45 -0.29
CA ASP A 130 -4.56 -1.82 -0.19
C ASP A 130 -5.34 -0.69 0.49
N GLU A 131 -6.14 0.04 -0.30
CA GLU A 131 -6.92 1.20 0.13
C GLU A 131 -6.11 2.26 0.93
N PRO A 132 -4.97 2.74 0.39
CA PRO A 132 -3.99 3.53 1.15
C PRO A 132 -4.49 4.89 1.64
N THR A 133 -5.66 5.35 1.21
CA THR A 133 -6.23 6.65 1.59
C THR A 133 -7.60 6.53 2.26
N SER A 134 -8.02 5.32 2.66
CA SER A 134 -9.37 5.07 3.19
C SER A 134 -9.74 5.94 4.40
N SER A 135 -8.76 6.30 5.23
CA SER A 135 -8.92 7.13 6.44
C SER A 135 -8.42 8.56 6.28
N MET A 136 -8.14 9.02 5.06
CA MET A 136 -7.60 10.35 4.79
C MET A 136 -8.68 11.29 4.25
N ASP A 137 -8.56 12.58 4.59
CA ASP A 137 -9.29 13.65 3.93
C ASP A 137 -8.72 13.96 2.53
N PHE A 138 -9.43 14.78 1.76
CA PHE A 138 -9.05 15.11 0.39
C PHE A 138 -7.65 15.76 0.30
N SER A 139 -7.31 16.67 1.20
CA SER A 139 -6.02 17.37 1.20
C SER A 139 -4.87 16.41 1.46
N SER A 140 -5.02 15.55 2.47
CA SER A 140 -4.05 14.51 2.81
C SER A 140 -3.87 13.48 1.69
N GLU A 141 -4.96 13.09 1.02
CA GLU A 141 -4.92 12.19 -0.14
C GLU A 141 -4.12 12.83 -1.30
N GLU A 142 -4.37 14.08 -1.67
CA GLU A 142 -3.64 14.74 -2.76
C GLU A 142 -2.15 14.90 -2.45
N GLN A 143 -1.80 15.21 -1.20
CA GLN A 143 -0.41 15.27 -0.78
C GLN A 143 0.26 13.89 -0.85
N LEU A 144 -0.42 12.83 -0.41
CA LEU A 144 0.09 11.47 -0.50
C LEU A 144 0.28 11.06 -1.97
N LYS A 145 -0.67 11.35 -2.85
CA LYS A 145 -0.54 11.10 -4.30
C LYS A 145 0.73 11.74 -4.88
N ALA A 146 0.99 13.00 -4.53
CA ALA A 146 2.18 13.71 -5.00
C ALA A 146 3.48 13.06 -4.50
N ARG A 147 3.51 12.58 -3.24
CA ARG A 147 4.65 11.87 -2.66
C ARG A 147 4.83 10.50 -3.32
N LEU A 148 3.75 9.72 -3.50
CA LEU A 148 3.78 8.40 -4.14
C LEU A 148 4.29 8.50 -5.59
N ARG A 149 3.86 9.48 -6.38
CA ARG A 149 4.36 9.67 -7.75
C ARG A 149 5.89 9.79 -7.79
N ARG A 150 6.46 10.61 -6.91
CA ARG A 150 7.92 10.79 -6.83
C ARG A 150 8.63 9.53 -6.35
N PHE A 151 8.10 8.90 -5.30
CA PHE A 151 8.71 7.70 -4.73
C PHE A 151 8.72 6.52 -5.70
N THR A 152 7.70 6.39 -6.54
CA THR A 152 7.52 5.21 -7.42
C THR A 152 7.92 5.45 -8.87
N GLU A 153 8.59 6.56 -9.19
CA GLU A 153 8.96 6.93 -10.56
C GLU A 153 9.71 5.81 -11.32
N HIS A 154 10.56 5.05 -10.61
CA HIS A 154 11.32 3.93 -11.18
C HIS A 154 11.02 2.60 -10.46
N LYS A 155 9.83 2.46 -9.86
CA LYS A 155 9.45 1.31 -9.06
C LYS A 155 8.13 0.71 -9.56
N THR A 156 7.89 -0.54 -9.19
CA THR A 156 6.60 -1.18 -9.43
C THR A 156 5.63 -0.84 -8.31
N MET A 157 4.49 -0.24 -8.64
CA MET A 157 3.43 0.04 -7.68
C MET A 157 2.13 -0.64 -8.08
N VAL A 158 1.54 -1.37 -7.14
CA VAL A 158 0.21 -1.97 -7.27
C VAL A 158 -0.71 -1.36 -6.22
N ILE A 159 -1.78 -0.71 -6.66
CA ILE A 159 -2.78 -0.11 -5.78
C ILE A 159 -4.10 -0.87 -5.93
N VAL A 160 -4.61 -1.37 -4.84
CA VAL A 160 -6.00 -1.82 -4.73
C VAL A 160 -6.82 -0.66 -4.18
N THR A 161 -7.81 -0.21 -4.92
CA THR A 161 -8.69 0.88 -4.49
C THR A 161 -10.04 0.86 -5.21
N HIS A 162 -11.03 1.45 -4.58
CA HIS A 162 -12.32 1.80 -5.19
C HIS A 162 -12.42 3.32 -5.47
N ARG A 163 -11.42 4.12 -5.06
CA ARG A 163 -11.39 5.58 -5.27
C ARG A 163 -10.84 5.91 -6.65
N LEU A 164 -11.65 6.58 -7.46
CA LEU A 164 -11.27 6.98 -8.81
C LEU A 164 -10.10 7.99 -8.83
N SER A 165 -9.98 8.80 -7.77
CA SER A 165 -8.89 9.77 -7.60
C SER A 165 -7.48 9.13 -7.57
N LEU A 166 -7.37 7.89 -7.11
CA LEU A 166 -6.08 7.17 -7.08
C LEU A 166 -5.71 6.51 -8.41
N LEU A 167 -6.66 6.36 -9.34
CA LEU A 167 -6.38 5.77 -10.65
C LEU A 167 -5.40 6.61 -11.47
N ASP A 168 -5.27 7.90 -11.16
CA ASP A 168 -4.29 8.80 -11.79
C ASP A 168 -2.83 8.42 -11.51
N LEU A 169 -2.58 7.59 -10.49
CA LEU A 169 -1.26 7.06 -10.18
C LEU A 169 -0.89 5.85 -11.03
N SER A 170 -1.86 5.23 -11.73
CA SER A 170 -1.65 4.01 -12.49
C SER A 170 -1.60 4.27 -14.00
N GLN A 171 -0.81 3.48 -14.71
CA GLN A 171 -0.77 3.45 -16.17
C GLN A 171 -1.68 2.35 -16.74
N ARG A 172 -1.92 1.29 -15.97
CA ARG A 172 -2.70 0.11 -16.33
C ARG A 172 -3.70 -0.19 -15.22
N ILE A 173 -4.91 -0.57 -15.59
CA ILE A 173 -5.95 -0.97 -14.66
C ILE A 173 -6.37 -2.40 -14.96
N ILE A 174 -6.42 -3.21 -13.90
CA ILE A 174 -6.99 -4.55 -13.90
C ILE A 174 -8.27 -4.52 -13.09
N VAL A 175 -9.38 -4.98 -13.66
CA VAL A 175 -10.67 -5.10 -12.99
C VAL A 175 -10.90 -6.54 -12.61
N VAL A 176 -11.13 -6.77 -11.32
CA VAL A 176 -11.39 -8.11 -10.77
C VAL A 176 -12.83 -8.18 -10.27
N ASP A 177 -13.57 -9.17 -10.71
CA ASP A 177 -14.93 -9.45 -10.23
C ASP A 177 -15.11 -10.95 -10.04
N ALA A 178 -15.74 -11.36 -8.93
CA ALA A 178 -15.98 -12.77 -8.58
C ALA A 178 -14.75 -13.69 -8.75
N GLY A 179 -13.55 -13.20 -8.40
CA GLY A 179 -12.29 -13.94 -8.50
C GLY A 179 -11.70 -14.03 -9.90
N GLN A 180 -12.28 -13.35 -10.89
CA GLN A 180 -11.82 -13.36 -12.28
C GLN A 180 -11.37 -11.96 -12.73
N VAL A 181 -10.38 -11.91 -13.63
CA VAL A 181 -10.01 -10.67 -14.32
C VAL A 181 -11.03 -10.45 -15.44
N VAL A 182 -11.88 -9.42 -15.28
CA VAL A 182 -12.94 -9.10 -16.24
C VAL A 182 -12.55 -8.00 -17.23
N ALA A 183 -11.52 -7.19 -16.89
CA ALA A 183 -10.92 -6.24 -17.81
C ALA A 183 -9.46 -5.98 -17.42
N ASP A 184 -8.63 -5.70 -18.41
CA ASP A 184 -7.21 -5.39 -18.26
C ASP A 184 -6.75 -4.50 -19.41
N GLY A 185 -6.11 -3.37 -19.11
CA GLY A 185 -5.64 -2.47 -20.16
C GLY A 185 -5.16 -1.10 -19.65
N PRO A 186 -4.80 -0.23 -20.60
CA PRO A 186 -4.41 1.15 -20.27
C PRO A 186 -5.50 1.87 -19.48
N ARG A 187 -5.08 2.68 -18.50
CA ARG A 187 -5.97 3.42 -17.60
C ARG A 187 -7.12 4.12 -18.33
N ASP A 188 -6.80 4.94 -19.32
CA ASP A 188 -7.79 5.79 -19.98
C ASP A 188 -8.90 4.99 -20.67
N LYS A 189 -8.54 3.85 -21.29
CA LYS A 189 -9.48 2.92 -21.89
C LYS A 189 -10.40 2.30 -20.83
N ILE A 190 -9.82 1.76 -19.76
CA ILE A 190 -10.61 1.09 -18.71
C ILE A 190 -11.53 2.08 -17.99
N VAL A 191 -11.05 3.31 -17.73
CA VAL A 191 -11.89 4.37 -17.12
C VAL A 191 -13.07 4.71 -18.02
N ALA A 192 -12.86 4.87 -19.33
CA ALA A 192 -13.95 5.12 -20.30
C ALA A 192 -14.94 3.95 -20.35
N ASP A 193 -14.46 2.72 -20.33
CA ASP A 193 -15.30 1.51 -20.35
C ASP A 193 -16.13 1.36 -19.07
N LEU A 194 -15.57 1.73 -17.90
CA LEU A 194 -16.30 1.78 -16.64
C LEU A 194 -17.41 2.85 -16.66
N GLN A 195 -17.10 4.06 -17.14
CA GLN A 195 -18.06 5.18 -17.22
C GLN A 195 -19.21 4.85 -18.20
N SER A 196 -18.92 4.15 -19.30
CA SER A 196 -19.93 3.71 -20.27
C SER A 196 -20.69 2.45 -19.86
N GLY A 197 -20.37 1.85 -18.70
CA GLY A 197 -21.01 0.64 -18.18
C GLY A 197 -20.72 -0.63 -19.00
N LYS A 198 -19.66 -0.63 -19.81
CA LYS A 198 -19.22 -1.81 -20.57
C LYS A 198 -18.51 -2.85 -19.68
N VAL A 199 -17.84 -2.39 -18.63
CA VAL A 199 -17.21 -3.26 -17.62
C VAL A 199 -18.12 -3.33 -16.40
N GLY A 200 -18.51 -4.53 -15.98
CA GLY A 200 -19.42 -4.76 -14.84
C GLY A 200 -20.82 -5.24 -15.21
N ARG A 201 -21.16 -5.36 -16.50
CA ARG A 201 -22.42 -5.95 -16.96
C ARG A 201 -22.33 -7.44 -17.35
N ALA A 202 -21.16 -8.05 -17.24
CA ALA A 202 -20.94 -9.44 -17.66
C ALA A 202 -21.25 -10.48 -16.57
N ALA A 203 -22.10 -10.14 -15.59
CA ALA A 203 -22.62 -11.09 -14.60
C ALA A 203 -24.04 -10.70 -14.18
N SER A 204 -24.98 -10.91 -15.09
CA SER A 204 -26.41 -11.05 -14.81
C SER A 204 -26.92 -12.32 -15.44
#